data_7154520041a4c12f03e00d6784d99a73
#
_entry.id   7154520041a4c12f03e00d6784d99a73
#
_cell.length_a   1.000
_cell.length_b   1.000
_cell.length_c   1.000
_cell.angle_alpha   90.00
_cell.angle_beta   90.00
_cell.angle_gamma   90.00
#
_symmetry.space_group_name_H-M   'P 1'
#
loop_
_entity.id
_entity.type
_entity.pdbx_description
1 polymer ?
#
loop_
_entity_poly.entity_id
_entity_poly.type
_entity_poly.pdbx_seq_one_letter_code
_entity_poly.pdbx_strand_id
1 'polypeptide(L)'
;MTVESTGFKASDVLAGNLQKVLTDVTALSLVGKQLHWNITGEGFRSLHLYLDDVVDIAREASDEIAERMRALQVVPNGLPEVVAQRNTLPTVPETIIKTDAAEELAVAAINATVGTMREVHEKVDAEDSASADILNDYIRRFEQQAWFIRSQNGQA
;
A
#
# COMPACT_ATOMS: atom_id res chain seq x y z
N MET A 1 -10.21 16.10 35.16
CA MET A 1 -8.96 16.73 34.68
C MET A 1 -8.70 16.19 33.29
N THR A 2 -8.98 16.96 32.25
CA THR A 2 -8.55 16.63 30.90
C THR A 2 -7.08 16.99 30.79
N VAL A 3 -6.22 15.98 30.64
CA VAL A 3 -4.82 16.20 30.29
C VAL A 3 -4.84 16.73 28.86
N GLU A 4 -4.57 18.02 28.66
CA GLU A 4 -4.34 18.55 27.34
C GLU A 4 -3.12 17.83 26.75
N SER A 5 -3.31 17.21 25.58
CA SER A 5 -2.22 16.61 24.83
C SER A 5 -1.28 17.72 24.37
N THR A 6 -0.06 17.73 24.92
CA THR A 6 0.99 18.71 24.56
C THR A 6 1.84 18.25 23.38
N GLY A 7 1.50 17.09 22.77
CA GLY A 7 2.23 16.53 21.64
C GLY A 7 1.92 17.20 20.31
N PHE A 8 2.74 16.90 19.29
CA PHE A 8 2.51 17.33 17.92
C PHE A 8 1.16 16.78 17.40
N LYS A 9 0.38 17.64 16.80
CA LYS A 9 -0.90 17.29 16.16
C LYS A 9 -0.83 17.55 14.66
N ALA A 10 -1.18 16.55 13.86
CA ALA A 10 -1.23 16.70 12.42
C ALA A 10 -2.31 17.71 11.99
N SER A 11 -1.99 18.49 10.95
CA SER A 11 -2.99 19.28 10.22
C SER A 11 -3.97 18.37 9.47
N ASP A 12 -5.09 18.94 9.03
CA ASP A 12 -6.04 18.20 8.18
C ASP A 12 -5.41 17.78 6.85
N VAL A 13 -4.44 18.54 6.34
CA VAL A 13 -3.69 18.20 5.12
C VAL A 13 -2.82 16.98 5.34
N LEU A 14 -2.02 16.94 6.40
CA LEU A 14 -1.19 15.78 6.74
C LEU A 14 -2.06 14.56 7.02
N ALA A 15 -3.12 14.72 7.80
CA ALA A 15 -4.07 13.66 8.11
C ALA A 15 -4.69 13.06 6.83
N GLY A 16 -5.14 13.90 5.91
CA GLY A 16 -5.72 13.48 4.63
C GLY A 16 -4.72 12.77 3.73
N ASN A 17 -3.47 13.22 3.70
CA ASN A 17 -2.41 12.59 2.92
C ASN A 17 -2.03 11.20 3.46
N LEU A 18 -1.91 11.04 4.77
CA LEU A 18 -1.67 9.74 5.40
C LEU A 18 -2.87 8.78 5.20
N GLN A 19 -4.10 9.31 5.27
CA GLN A 19 -5.30 8.52 5.02
C GLN A 19 -5.35 7.98 3.57
N LYS A 20 -4.93 8.74 2.57
CA LYS A 20 -4.83 8.25 1.18
C LYS A 20 -3.90 7.04 1.09
N VAL A 21 -2.74 7.12 1.71
CA VAL A 21 -1.77 6.02 1.72
C VAL A 21 -2.32 4.80 2.47
N LEU A 22 -2.91 5.00 3.65
CA LEU A 22 -3.55 3.93 4.42
C LEU A 22 -4.60 3.18 3.59
N THR A 23 -5.42 3.91 2.86
CA THR A 23 -6.45 3.35 1.99
C THR A 23 -5.85 2.45 0.91
N ASP A 24 -4.83 2.92 0.22
CA ASP A 24 -4.19 2.17 -0.87
C ASP A 24 -3.41 0.94 -0.37
N VAL A 25 -2.65 1.04 0.73
CA VAL A 25 -1.93 -0.14 1.26
C VAL A 25 -2.91 -1.20 1.79
N THR A 26 -4.04 -0.78 2.35
CA THR A 26 -5.10 -1.72 2.78
C THR A 26 -5.70 -2.42 1.58
N ALA A 27 -6.04 -1.67 0.53
CA ALA A 27 -6.54 -2.23 -0.73
C ALA A 27 -5.53 -3.20 -1.37
N LEU A 28 -4.23 -2.84 -1.36
CA LEU A 28 -3.17 -3.68 -1.91
C LEU A 28 -3.08 -5.04 -1.20
N SER A 29 -3.30 -5.09 0.12
CA SER A 29 -3.33 -6.34 0.85
C SER A 29 -4.47 -7.26 0.40
N LEU A 30 -5.62 -6.71 0.06
CA LEU A 30 -6.78 -7.45 -0.45
C LEU A 30 -6.57 -7.89 -1.91
N VAL A 31 -6.15 -6.98 -2.77
CA VAL A 31 -5.86 -7.26 -4.19
C VAL A 31 -4.74 -8.29 -4.33
N GLY A 32 -3.68 -8.18 -3.53
CA GLY A 32 -2.58 -9.14 -3.51
C GLY A 32 -3.06 -10.56 -3.18
N LYS A 33 -3.94 -10.71 -2.20
CA LYS A 33 -4.52 -12.02 -1.86
C LYS A 33 -5.51 -12.51 -2.92
N GLN A 34 -6.30 -11.64 -3.51
CA GLN A 34 -7.18 -12.02 -4.61
C GLN A 34 -6.40 -12.61 -5.78
N LEU A 35 -5.28 -11.99 -6.16
CA LEU A 35 -4.38 -12.53 -7.18
C LEU A 35 -3.71 -13.83 -6.72
N HIS A 36 -3.16 -13.85 -5.51
CA HIS A 36 -2.47 -15.01 -4.91
C HIS A 36 -3.31 -16.30 -4.95
N TRP A 37 -4.60 -16.20 -4.71
CA TRP A 37 -5.51 -17.35 -4.73
C TRP A 37 -5.88 -17.81 -6.14
N ASN A 38 -5.95 -16.91 -7.10
CA ASN A 38 -6.65 -17.14 -8.37
C ASN A 38 -5.72 -17.17 -9.59
N ILE A 39 -4.44 -17.42 -9.41
CA ILE A 39 -3.46 -17.55 -10.50
C ILE A 39 -3.29 -19.02 -10.93
N THR A 40 -2.95 -19.19 -12.21
CA THR A 40 -2.58 -20.49 -12.80
C THR A 40 -1.58 -20.29 -13.93
N GLY A 41 -0.69 -21.25 -14.12
CA GLY A 41 0.24 -21.27 -15.25
C GLY A 41 1.69 -21.44 -14.84
N GLU A 42 2.58 -21.22 -15.80
CA GLU A 42 4.01 -21.30 -15.57
C GLU A 42 4.45 -20.24 -14.56
N GLY A 43 5.38 -20.59 -13.68
CA GLY A 43 5.83 -19.68 -12.61
C GLY A 43 4.83 -19.49 -11.47
N PHE A 44 3.74 -20.28 -11.41
CA PHE A 44 2.73 -20.18 -10.35
C PHE A 44 3.33 -20.07 -8.95
N ARG A 45 4.23 -20.98 -8.56
CA ARG A 45 4.79 -20.98 -7.21
C ARG A 45 5.56 -19.68 -6.89
N SER A 46 6.36 -19.20 -7.82
CA SER A 46 7.14 -17.98 -7.63
C SER A 46 6.23 -16.78 -7.43
N LEU A 47 5.27 -16.57 -8.33
CA LEU A 47 4.34 -15.43 -8.23
C LEU A 47 3.46 -15.54 -6.98
N HIS A 48 2.97 -16.73 -6.66
CA HIS A 48 2.18 -17.00 -5.46
C HIS A 48 2.92 -16.57 -4.18
N LEU A 49 4.20 -16.87 -4.07
CA LEU A 49 5.03 -16.48 -2.93
C LEU A 49 5.37 -14.98 -2.94
N TYR A 50 5.69 -14.39 -4.10
CA TYR A 50 5.92 -12.93 -4.18
C TYR A 50 4.68 -12.13 -3.80
N LEU A 51 3.49 -12.61 -4.15
CA LEU A 51 2.24 -11.96 -3.74
C LEU A 51 2.03 -12.03 -2.22
N ASP A 52 2.47 -13.09 -1.55
CA ASP A 52 2.48 -13.13 -0.08
C ASP A 52 3.43 -12.08 0.50
N ASP A 53 4.63 -11.94 -0.05
CA ASP A 53 5.58 -10.91 0.40
C ASP A 53 4.98 -9.50 0.24
N VAL A 54 4.32 -9.22 -0.89
CA VAL A 54 3.62 -7.94 -1.12
C VAL A 54 2.51 -7.70 -0.10
N VAL A 55 1.71 -8.73 0.18
CA VAL A 55 0.60 -8.65 1.15
C VAL A 55 1.13 -8.40 2.56
N ASP A 56 2.20 -9.08 2.95
CA ASP A 56 2.81 -8.92 4.28
C ASP A 56 3.35 -7.50 4.46
N ILE A 57 4.05 -6.95 3.45
CA ILE A 57 4.51 -5.56 3.44
C ILE A 57 3.31 -4.59 3.51
N ALA A 58 2.25 -4.84 2.75
CA ALA A 58 1.06 -3.98 2.74
C ALA A 58 0.32 -3.97 4.09
N ARG A 59 0.24 -5.10 4.76
CA ARG A 59 -0.35 -5.22 6.10
C ARG A 59 0.49 -4.51 7.15
N GLU A 60 1.79 -4.70 7.12
CA GLU A 60 2.72 -3.99 7.98
C GLU A 60 2.62 -2.47 7.77
N ALA A 61 2.61 -2.01 6.52
CA ALA A 61 2.45 -0.60 6.19
C ALA A 61 1.13 -0.02 6.70
N SER A 62 0.01 -0.75 6.55
CA SER A 62 -1.29 -0.28 7.02
C SER A 62 -1.32 -0.09 8.54
N ASP A 63 -0.72 -1.01 9.29
CA ASP A 63 -0.65 -0.93 10.74
C ASP A 63 0.24 0.26 11.17
N GLU A 64 1.44 0.36 10.62
CA GLU A 64 2.39 1.43 10.97
C GLU A 64 1.86 2.82 10.62
N ILE A 65 1.23 2.99 9.45
CA ILE A 65 0.64 4.29 9.04
C ILE A 65 -0.56 4.64 9.92
N ALA A 66 -1.45 3.69 10.21
CA ALA A 66 -2.59 3.92 11.08
C ALA A 66 -2.17 4.27 12.49
N GLU A 67 -1.18 3.58 13.06
CA GLU A 67 -0.64 3.87 14.38
C GLU A 67 0.11 5.22 14.40
N ARG A 68 0.83 5.55 13.32
CA ARG A 68 1.42 6.88 13.16
C ARG A 68 0.36 7.97 13.17
N MET A 69 -0.75 7.80 12.46
CA MET A 69 -1.88 8.72 12.50
C MET A 69 -2.41 8.89 13.92
N ARG A 70 -2.54 7.80 14.70
CA ARG A 70 -2.95 7.88 16.11
C ARG A 70 -1.94 8.65 16.98
N ALA A 71 -0.65 8.44 16.77
CA ALA A 71 0.40 9.20 17.47
C ALA A 71 0.33 10.70 17.17
N LEU A 72 -0.15 11.06 15.97
CA LEU A 72 -0.36 12.45 15.54
C LEU A 72 -1.77 12.97 15.86
N GLN A 73 -2.52 12.30 16.73
CA GLN A 73 -3.86 12.66 17.19
C GLN A 73 -4.94 12.64 16.10
N VAL A 74 -4.74 11.82 15.07
CA VAL A 74 -5.70 11.60 13.98
C VAL A 74 -6.38 10.24 14.14
N VAL A 75 -7.64 10.14 13.74
CA VAL A 75 -8.37 8.88 13.68
C VAL A 75 -8.22 8.28 12.28
N PRO A 76 -7.48 7.17 12.10
CA PRO A 76 -7.41 6.49 10.82
C PRO A 76 -8.73 5.80 10.49
N ASN A 77 -9.07 5.73 9.20
CA ASN A 77 -10.27 5.06 8.73
C ASN A 77 -9.90 3.92 7.77
N GLY A 78 -9.92 2.70 8.27
CA GLY A 78 -9.68 1.46 7.52
C GLY A 78 -10.95 0.65 7.27
N LEU A 79 -12.15 1.25 7.38
CA LEU A 79 -13.40 0.55 7.14
C LEU A 79 -13.52 0.04 5.69
N PRO A 80 -14.11 -1.15 5.47
CA PRO A 80 -14.19 -1.76 4.13
C PRO A 80 -14.81 -0.85 3.07
N GLU A 81 -15.87 -0.12 3.41
CA GLU A 81 -16.52 0.80 2.49
C GLU A 81 -15.66 1.99 2.08
N VAL A 82 -14.81 2.49 2.97
CA VAL A 82 -13.88 3.57 2.66
C VAL A 82 -12.77 3.07 1.74
N VAL A 83 -12.20 1.92 2.05
CA VAL A 83 -11.17 1.28 1.22
C VAL A 83 -11.70 0.99 -0.18
N ALA A 84 -12.89 0.40 -0.29
CA ALA A 84 -13.50 0.09 -1.58
C ALA A 84 -13.77 1.33 -2.45
N GLN A 85 -14.22 2.43 -1.85
CA GLN A 85 -14.61 3.64 -2.58
C GLN A 85 -13.46 4.56 -2.94
N ARG A 86 -12.37 4.57 -2.16
CA ARG A 86 -11.33 5.61 -2.24
C ARG A 86 -9.96 5.13 -2.66
N ASN A 87 -9.74 3.82 -2.78
CA ASN A 87 -8.46 3.32 -3.27
C ASN A 87 -8.23 3.67 -4.74
N THR A 88 -6.98 3.74 -5.15
CA THR A 88 -6.56 4.09 -6.52
C THR A 88 -6.12 2.88 -7.35
N LEU A 89 -6.23 1.68 -6.80
CA LEU A 89 -5.73 0.46 -7.44
C LEU A 89 -6.57 0.04 -8.65
N PRO A 90 -5.97 -0.63 -9.63
CA PRO A 90 -6.71 -1.19 -10.76
C PRO A 90 -7.68 -2.28 -10.30
N THR A 91 -8.77 -2.43 -11.04
CA THR A 91 -9.73 -3.51 -10.83
C THR A 91 -9.15 -4.85 -11.24
N VAL A 92 -9.33 -5.87 -10.41
CA VAL A 92 -8.93 -7.25 -10.68
C VAL A 92 -10.18 -8.07 -11.01
N PRO A 93 -10.15 -8.92 -12.07
CA PRO A 93 -11.31 -9.74 -12.42
C PRO A 93 -11.57 -10.88 -11.42
N GLU A 94 -12.85 -11.23 -11.26
CA GLU A 94 -13.32 -12.35 -10.44
C GLU A 94 -13.19 -13.69 -11.18
N THR A 95 -11.98 -14.08 -11.57
CA THR A 95 -11.76 -15.31 -12.34
C THR A 95 -10.37 -15.87 -12.09
N ILE A 96 -10.12 -17.08 -12.59
CA ILE A 96 -8.77 -17.62 -12.67
C ILE A 96 -7.99 -16.83 -13.71
N ILE A 97 -6.81 -16.37 -13.36
CA ILE A 97 -5.95 -15.51 -14.16
C ILE A 97 -4.65 -16.23 -14.49
N LYS A 98 -4.17 -16.11 -15.72
CA LYS A 98 -2.86 -16.61 -16.11
C LYS A 98 -1.76 -15.79 -15.39
N THR A 99 -0.66 -16.46 -15.06
CA THR A 99 0.45 -15.83 -14.32
C THR A 99 1.00 -14.59 -14.99
N ASP A 100 1.14 -14.56 -16.31
CA ASP A 100 1.60 -13.38 -17.05
C ASP A 100 0.67 -12.15 -16.88
N ALA A 101 -0.62 -12.35 -17.05
CA ALA A 101 -1.61 -11.29 -16.83
C ALA A 101 -1.69 -10.87 -15.36
N ALA A 102 -1.55 -11.81 -14.44
CA ALA A 102 -1.55 -11.51 -12.99
C ALA A 102 -0.31 -10.72 -12.56
N GLU A 103 0.85 -10.97 -13.16
CA GLU A 103 2.08 -10.19 -12.93
C GLU A 103 1.88 -8.72 -13.33
N GLU A 104 1.28 -8.47 -14.50
CA GLU A 104 0.96 -7.10 -14.94
C GLU A 104 0.02 -6.39 -13.97
N LEU A 105 -1.03 -7.08 -13.52
CA LEU A 105 -1.98 -6.54 -12.55
C LEU A 105 -1.33 -6.28 -11.18
N ALA A 106 -0.49 -7.20 -10.70
CA ALA A 106 0.24 -7.03 -9.45
C ALA A 106 1.17 -5.82 -9.49
N VAL A 107 1.96 -5.70 -10.55
CA VAL A 107 2.86 -4.55 -10.74
C VAL A 107 2.08 -3.25 -10.85
N ALA A 108 0.95 -3.24 -11.57
CA ALA A 108 0.09 -2.06 -11.68
C ALA A 108 -0.50 -1.65 -10.31
N ALA A 109 -0.94 -2.61 -9.49
CA ALA A 109 -1.45 -2.34 -8.14
C ALA A 109 -0.36 -1.78 -7.21
N ILE A 110 0.84 -2.36 -7.24
CA ILE A 110 1.99 -1.86 -6.49
C ILE A 110 2.35 -0.43 -6.95
N ASN A 111 2.42 -0.19 -8.24
CA ASN A 111 2.76 1.12 -8.79
C ASN A 111 1.71 2.19 -8.45
N ALA A 112 0.42 1.85 -8.41
CA ALA A 112 -0.63 2.76 -7.97
C ALA A 112 -0.43 3.16 -6.50
N THR A 113 -0.14 2.18 -5.63
CA THR A 113 0.13 2.42 -4.21
C THR A 113 1.36 3.29 -4.00
N VAL A 114 2.46 2.98 -4.69
CA VAL A 114 3.70 3.79 -4.64
C VAL A 114 3.46 5.18 -5.23
N GLY A 115 2.66 5.28 -6.29
CA GLY A 115 2.27 6.56 -6.91
C GLY A 115 1.59 7.49 -5.90
N THR A 116 0.65 6.97 -5.12
CA THR A 116 0.00 7.73 -4.04
C THR A 116 1.00 8.16 -2.96
N MET A 117 1.91 7.28 -2.55
CA MET A 117 2.96 7.63 -1.57
C MET A 117 3.87 8.77 -2.09
N ARG A 118 4.29 8.69 -3.36
CA ARG A 118 5.14 9.71 -3.99
C ARG A 118 4.40 11.04 -4.19
N GLU A 119 3.11 10.99 -4.55
CA GLU A 119 2.27 12.19 -4.70
C GLU A 119 2.18 13.00 -3.41
N VAL A 120 2.01 12.34 -2.27
CA VAL A 120 1.84 13.01 -0.98
C VAL A 120 3.16 13.33 -0.27
N HIS A 121 4.27 12.71 -0.69
CA HIS A 121 5.54 12.71 0.04
C HIS A 121 6.06 14.12 0.37
N GLU A 122 6.12 15.02 -0.62
CA GLU A 122 6.66 16.37 -0.41
C GLU A 122 5.88 17.15 0.66
N LYS A 123 4.55 17.05 0.63
CA LYS A 123 3.68 17.71 1.61
C LYS A 123 3.77 17.07 2.99
N VAL A 124 3.91 15.75 3.05
CA VAL A 124 4.10 15.03 4.32
C VAL A 124 5.45 15.41 4.93
N ASP A 125 6.53 15.42 4.15
CA ASP A 125 7.88 15.76 4.61
C ASP A 125 7.97 17.21 5.09
N ALA A 126 7.31 18.12 4.42
CA ALA A 126 7.29 19.55 4.80
C ALA A 126 6.66 19.81 6.18
N GLU A 127 5.73 18.97 6.62
CA GLU A 127 5.07 19.13 7.93
C GLU A 127 5.63 18.17 8.98
N ASP A 128 5.94 16.92 8.61
CA ASP A 128 6.40 15.87 9.51
C ASP A 128 7.35 14.89 8.81
N SER A 129 8.64 15.16 8.86
CA SER A 129 9.67 14.32 8.24
C SER A 129 9.69 12.89 8.81
N ALA A 130 9.30 12.70 10.06
CA ALA A 130 9.20 11.36 10.66
C ALA A 130 8.13 10.49 9.99
N SER A 131 7.02 11.07 9.57
CA SER A 131 6.02 10.38 8.74
C SER A 131 6.52 10.14 7.31
N ALA A 132 7.26 11.07 6.73
CA ALA A 132 7.90 10.89 5.42
C ALA A 132 8.90 9.73 5.42
N ASP A 133 9.63 9.49 6.51
CA ASP A 133 10.54 8.35 6.64
C ASP A 133 9.82 7.01 6.55
N ILE A 134 8.61 6.90 7.10
CA ILE A 134 7.76 5.71 6.92
C ILE A 134 7.44 5.50 5.45
N LEU A 135 7.02 6.55 4.74
CA LEU A 135 6.73 6.47 3.31
C LEU A 135 7.97 6.06 2.50
N ASN A 136 9.15 6.61 2.83
CA ASN A 136 10.41 6.27 2.18
C ASN A 136 10.74 4.77 2.29
N ASP A 137 10.53 4.16 3.45
CA ASP A 137 10.78 2.75 3.65
C ASP A 137 9.86 1.88 2.78
N TYR A 138 8.56 2.13 2.80
CA TYR A 138 7.61 1.34 2.03
C TYR A 138 7.70 1.58 0.52
N ILE A 139 8.01 2.79 0.06
CA ILE A 139 8.30 3.05 -1.36
C ILE A 139 9.40 2.12 -1.85
N ARG A 140 10.54 2.05 -1.14
CA ARG A 140 11.67 1.18 -1.52
C ARG A 140 11.28 -0.29 -1.52
N ARG A 141 10.57 -0.75 -0.49
CA ARG A 141 10.17 -2.16 -0.35
C ARG A 141 9.18 -2.57 -1.44
N PHE A 142 8.19 -1.77 -1.74
CA PHE A 142 7.24 -2.06 -2.82
C PHE A 142 7.87 -1.99 -4.20
N GLU A 143 8.73 -1.03 -4.48
CA GLU A 143 9.45 -0.93 -5.74
C GLU A 143 10.37 -2.15 -5.95
N GLN A 144 10.98 -2.66 -4.89
CA GLN A 144 11.75 -3.90 -4.94
C GLN A 144 10.88 -5.10 -5.32
N GLN A 145 9.68 -5.23 -4.73
CA GLN A 145 8.75 -6.31 -5.07
C GLN A 145 8.26 -6.20 -6.52
N ALA A 146 7.93 -5.01 -6.98
CA ALA A 146 7.56 -4.79 -8.38
C ALA A 146 8.70 -5.19 -9.33
N TRP A 147 9.95 -4.87 -8.98
CA TRP A 147 11.11 -5.31 -9.74
C TRP A 147 11.26 -6.83 -9.75
N PHE A 148 11.15 -7.50 -8.62
CA PHE A 148 11.22 -8.97 -8.54
C PHE A 148 10.17 -9.64 -9.43
N ILE A 149 8.92 -9.18 -9.36
CA ILE A 149 7.82 -9.73 -10.16
C ILE A 149 8.07 -9.53 -11.65
N ARG A 150 8.44 -8.33 -12.10
CA ARG A 150 8.76 -8.07 -13.53
C ARG A 150 9.91 -8.92 -14.04
N SER A 151 10.93 -9.13 -13.22
CA SER A 151 12.14 -9.84 -13.61
C SER A 151 11.95 -11.33 -13.87
N GLN A 152 10.87 -11.93 -13.40
CA GLN A 152 10.54 -13.33 -13.66
C GLN A 152 10.35 -13.62 -15.15
N ASN A 153 9.77 -12.67 -15.90
CA ASN A 153 9.48 -12.79 -17.33
C ASN A 153 10.53 -12.08 -18.22
N GLY A 154 11.68 -11.70 -17.67
CA GLY A 154 12.72 -11.00 -18.42
C GLY A 154 12.36 -9.55 -18.80
N GLN A 155 11.37 -8.97 -18.17
CA GLN A 155 11.03 -7.54 -18.27
C GLN A 155 11.90 -6.77 -17.26
N ALA A 156 12.82 -5.97 -17.76
CA ALA A 156 13.71 -5.14 -16.95
C ALA A 156 13.00 -3.85 -16.49
#